data_b62098a832b98f61fb6aa2804524e110
#
_entry.id   b62098a832b98f61fb6aa2804524e110
#
_cell.length_a   1.000
_cell.length_b   1.000
_cell.length_c   1.000
_cell.angle_alpha   90.00
_cell.angle_beta   90.00
_cell.angle_gamma   90.00
#
_symmetry.space_group_name_H-M   'P 1'
#
loop_
_entity.id
_entity.type
_entity.pdbx_description
1 polymer ?
#
loop_
_entity_poly.entity_id
_entity_poly.type
_entity_poly.pdbx_seq_one_letter_code
_entity_poly.pdbx_strand_id
1 'polypeptide(L)'
;MILLDYNQIALSNIIIQKLGDEALIRHMILNSIRMYNKKYRDEYGQMVICADGFNTWRKEYYPQYKQHRKKNRDNSDQDWTEIFRVLNLVREEIREYLPYKVMHMEGFEADDMIGALAIDTQEFGKNEPVMII
;
A
#
# COMPACT_ATOMS: atom_id res chain seq x y z
N MET A 1 2.64 -9.17 -13.79
CA MET A 1 2.72 -7.97 -12.94
C MET A 1 2.35 -8.32 -11.51
N ILE A 2 3.11 -7.80 -10.55
CA ILE A 2 2.81 -7.95 -9.12
C ILE A 2 2.19 -6.63 -8.66
N LEU A 3 1.00 -6.70 -8.08
CA LEU A 3 0.30 -5.53 -7.53
C LEU A 3 0.24 -5.65 -6.01
N LEU A 4 0.92 -4.76 -5.31
CA LEU A 4 1.07 -4.82 -3.87
C LEU A 4 0.32 -3.65 -3.21
N ASP A 5 -0.54 -3.97 -2.24
CA ASP A 5 -1.21 -2.99 -1.40
C ASP A 5 -0.26 -2.54 -0.29
N TYR A 6 0.35 -1.36 -0.49
CA TYR A 6 1.35 -0.82 0.42
C TYR A 6 0.81 -0.59 1.82
N ASN A 7 -0.38 0.01 1.93
CA ASN A 7 -0.91 0.39 3.24
C ASN A 7 -1.13 -0.83 4.13
N GLN A 8 -1.60 -1.93 3.56
CA GLN A 8 -1.80 -3.17 4.30
C GLN A 8 -0.47 -3.73 4.80
N ILE A 9 0.53 -3.81 3.95
CA ILE A 9 1.86 -4.36 4.29
C ILE A 9 2.56 -3.47 5.31
N ALA A 10 2.59 -2.16 5.07
CA ALA A 10 3.27 -1.21 5.96
C ALA A 10 2.60 -1.14 7.34
N LEU A 11 1.28 -1.04 7.37
CA LEU A 11 0.53 -0.94 8.61
C LEU A 11 0.70 -2.17 9.49
N SER A 12 0.68 -3.36 8.90
CA SER A 12 0.90 -4.61 9.63
C SER A 12 2.27 -4.62 10.30
N ASN A 13 3.32 -4.20 9.60
CA ASN A 13 4.68 -4.15 10.16
C ASN A 13 4.80 -3.11 11.29
N ILE A 14 4.21 -1.93 11.11
CA ILE A 14 4.26 -0.86 12.10
C ILE A 14 3.56 -1.29 13.40
N ILE A 15 2.39 -1.89 13.30
CA ILE A 15 1.61 -2.34 14.45
C ILE A 15 2.35 -3.44 15.21
N ILE A 16 2.95 -4.40 14.52
CA ILE A 16 3.72 -5.48 15.14
C ILE A 16 4.90 -4.93 15.92
N GLN A 17 5.60 -3.91 15.40
CA GLN A 17 6.77 -3.30 16.05
C GLN A 17 6.42 -2.24 17.10
N LYS A 18 5.16 -1.86 17.23
CA LYS A 18 4.67 -0.91 18.23
C LYS A 18 5.39 0.45 18.20
N LEU A 19 5.75 0.95 17.02
CA LEU A 19 6.44 2.24 16.84
C LEU A 19 7.74 2.40 17.64
N GLY A 20 8.39 1.30 18.05
CA GLY A 20 9.56 1.39 18.92
C GLY A 20 10.80 1.95 18.23
N ASP A 21 11.06 1.57 16.99
CA ASP A 21 12.26 1.92 16.24
C ASP A 21 11.92 2.15 14.77
N GLU A 22 12.01 3.38 14.34
CA GLU A 22 11.70 3.78 12.96
C GLU A 22 12.59 3.07 11.93
N ALA A 23 13.89 2.93 12.23
CA ALA A 23 14.82 2.24 11.35
C ALA A 23 14.45 0.75 11.21
N LEU A 24 14.04 0.12 12.29
CA LEU A 24 13.60 -1.29 12.27
C LEU A 24 12.29 -1.45 11.49
N ILE A 25 11.35 -0.54 11.68
CA ILE A 25 10.09 -0.53 10.94
C ILE A 25 10.36 -0.42 9.44
N ARG A 26 11.20 0.51 9.04
CA ARG A 26 11.62 0.69 7.65
C ARG A 26 12.22 -0.59 7.09
N HIS A 27 13.13 -1.19 7.83
CA HIS A 27 13.78 -2.44 7.45
C HIS A 27 12.76 -3.56 7.24
N MET A 28 11.80 -3.70 8.14
CA MET A 28 10.78 -4.74 8.05
C MET A 28 9.84 -4.54 6.86
N ILE A 29 9.43 -3.30 6.59
CA ILE A 29 8.61 -2.99 5.42
C ILE A 29 9.36 -3.33 4.14
N LEU A 30 10.61 -2.91 4.03
CA LEU A 30 11.44 -3.19 2.86
C LEU A 30 11.70 -4.68 2.67
N ASN A 31 11.92 -5.41 3.76
CA ASN A 31 12.09 -6.87 3.71
C ASN A 31 10.83 -7.57 3.22
N SER A 32 9.65 -7.13 3.66
CA SER A 32 8.38 -7.69 3.17
C SER A 32 8.22 -7.48 1.67
N ILE A 33 8.50 -6.28 1.19
CA ILE A 33 8.44 -5.95 -0.24
C ILE A 33 9.43 -6.80 -1.03
N ARG A 34 10.67 -6.90 -0.58
CA ARG A 34 11.70 -7.73 -1.22
C ARG A 34 11.32 -9.20 -1.25
N MET A 35 10.77 -9.72 -0.18
CA MET A 35 10.34 -11.10 -0.08
C MET A 35 9.31 -11.42 -1.16
N TYR A 36 8.28 -10.59 -1.30
CA TYR A 36 7.26 -10.79 -2.32
C TYR A 36 7.81 -10.62 -3.73
N ASN A 37 8.67 -9.64 -3.95
CA ASN A 37 9.30 -9.45 -5.25
C ASN A 37 10.16 -10.67 -5.64
N LYS A 38 10.98 -11.15 -4.73
CA LYS A 38 11.82 -12.33 -4.98
C LYS A 38 10.99 -13.58 -5.25
N LYS A 39 9.90 -13.75 -4.50
CA LYS A 39 9.05 -14.94 -4.60
C LYS A 39 8.29 -15.01 -5.93
N TYR A 40 7.83 -13.87 -6.44
CA TYR A 40 6.88 -13.85 -7.56
C TYR A 40 7.43 -13.23 -8.85
N ARG A 41 8.60 -12.60 -8.81
CA ARG A 41 9.13 -11.86 -9.97
C ARG A 41 9.33 -12.72 -11.21
N ASP A 42 9.86 -13.92 -11.05
CA ASP A 42 10.16 -14.79 -12.19
C ASP A 42 8.90 -15.21 -12.94
N GLU A 43 7.79 -15.36 -12.23
CA GLU A 43 6.51 -15.78 -12.80
C GLU A 43 5.67 -14.61 -13.28
N TYR A 44 5.65 -13.50 -12.50
CA TYR A 44 4.72 -12.39 -12.73
C TYR A 44 5.37 -11.10 -13.24
N GLY A 45 6.68 -10.97 -13.11
CA GLY A 45 7.41 -9.80 -13.60
C GLY A 45 7.46 -8.64 -12.63
N GLN A 46 7.33 -7.43 -13.15
CA GLN A 46 7.53 -6.20 -12.41
C GLN A 46 6.49 -5.99 -11.30
N MET A 47 6.95 -5.47 -10.17
CA MET A 47 6.09 -5.07 -9.05
C MET A 47 5.67 -3.62 -9.18
N VAL A 48 4.40 -3.36 -8.94
CA VAL A 48 3.85 -2.01 -8.76
C VAL A 48 3.28 -1.91 -7.35
N ILE A 49 3.76 -0.94 -6.59
CA ILE A 49 3.33 -0.69 -5.22
C ILE A 49 2.21 0.36 -5.28
N CYS A 50 1.02 0.00 -4.79
CA CYS A 50 -0.14 0.87 -4.79
C CYS A 50 -0.44 1.32 -3.36
N ALA A 51 -0.51 2.64 -3.15
CA ALA A 51 -0.76 3.23 -1.84
C ALA A 51 -2.02 4.10 -1.86
N ASP A 52 -2.76 4.09 -0.74
CA ASP A 52 -3.98 4.90 -0.60
C ASP A 52 -3.65 6.40 -0.69
N GLY A 53 -4.44 7.12 -1.47
CA GLY A 53 -4.37 8.57 -1.55
C GLY A 53 -5.28 9.26 -0.53
N PHE A 54 -5.27 10.59 -0.57
CA PHE A 54 -6.12 11.42 0.28
C PHE A 54 -7.44 11.73 -0.43
N ASN A 55 -8.46 12.11 0.36
CA ASN A 55 -9.75 12.58 -0.16
C ASN A 55 -10.33 11.63 -1.20
N THR A 56 -10.44 10.35 -0.83
CA THR A 56 -10.92 9.33 -1.76
C THR A 56 -12.31 9.65 -2.28
N TRP A 57 -12.57 9.30 -3.55
CA TRP A 57 -13.84 9.58 -4.21
C TRP A 57 -15.04 8.94 -3.49
N ARG A 58 -14.83 7.81 -2.80
CA ARG A 58 -15.89 7.15 -2.03
C ARG A 58 -16.36 7.99 -0.86
N LYS A 59 -15.45 8.69 -0.16
CA LYS A 59 -15.81 9.59 0.93
C LYS A 59 -16.52 10.83 0.42
N GLU A 60 -16.12 11.35 -0.73
CA GLU A 60 -16.77 12.48 -1.37
C GLU A 60 -18.21 12.15 -1.78
N TYR A 61 -18.39 10.96 -2.36
CA TYR A 61 -19.68 10.45 -2.80
C TYR A 61 -20.55 9.94 -1.65
N TYR A 62 -19.93 9.37 -0.62
CA TYR A 62 -20.60 8.82 0.57
C TYR A 62 -19.77 9.16 1.81
N PRO A 63 -20.08 10.30 2.49
CA PRO A 63 -19.27 10.77 3.63
C PRO A 63 -19.13 9.77 4.78
N GLN A 64 -20.08 8.85 4.94
CA GLN A 64 -20.03 7.83 6.00
C GLN A 64 -19.14 6.63 5.65
N TYR A 65 -18.57 6.59 4.44
CA TYR A 65 -17.71 5.49 4.01
C TYR A 65 -16.52 5.34 4.95
N LYS A 66 -16.40 4.14 5.55
CA LYS A 66 -15.34 3.82 6.53
C LYS A 66 -15.26 4.76 7.74
N GLN A 67 -16.29 5.52 8.04
CA GLN A 67 -16.31 6.44 9.19
C GLN A 67 -16.08 5.69 10.52
N HIS A 68 -16.58 4.47 10.65
CA HIS A 68 -16.38 3.65 11.83
C HIS A 68 -14.89 3.34 12.09
N ARG A 69 -14.06 3.27 11.05
CA ARG A 69 -12.61 3.04 11.18
C ARG A 69 -11.93 4.20 11.88
N LYS A 70 -12.30 5.44 11.55
CA LYS A 70 -11.80 6.63 12.22
C LYS A 70 -12.19 6.63 13.70
N LYS A 71 -13.46 6.33 13.99
CA LYS A 71 -13.95 6.23 15.38
C LYS A 71 -13.20 5.15 16.14
N ASN A 72 -12.97 3.99 15.55
CA ASN A 72 -12.23 2.92 16.18
C ASN A 72 -10.76 3.32 16.44
N ARG A 73 -10.13 4.05 15.50
CA ARG A 73 -8.78 4.58 15.71
C ARG A 73 -8.72 5.58 16.87
N ASP A 74 -9.69 6.50 16.93
CA ASP A 74 -9.75 7.51 17.99
C ASP A 74 -9.92 6.89 19.39
N ASN A 75 -10.56 5.73 19.47
CA ASN A 75 -10.76 4.97 20.70
C ASN A 75 -9.65 3.95 21.00
N SER A 76 -8.64 3.86 20.14
CA SER A 76 -7.52 2.93 20.25
C SER A 76 -6.39 3.52 21.11
N ASP A 77 -5.60 2.66 21.78
CA ASP A 77 -4.38 3.05 22.49
C ASP A 77 -3.20 3.36 21.55
N GLN A 78 -3.38 3.18 20.25
CA GLN A 78 -2.33 3.42 19.25
C GLN A 78 -2.20 4.90 18.92
N ASP A 79 -0.97 5.38 18.76
CA ASP A 79 -0.69 6.72 18.23
C ASP A 79 -0.80 6.71 16.69
N TRP A 80 -2.02 6.85 16.20
CA TRP A 80 -2.29 6.79 14.76
C TRP A 80 -1.67 7.93 13.95
N THR A 81 -1.50 9.10 14.55
CA THR A 81 -0.82 10.21 13.88
C THR A 81 0.62 9.84 13.55
N GLU A 82 1.35 9.28 14.51
CA GLU A 82 2.72 8.83 14.33
C GLU A 82 2.80 7.63 13.37
N ILE A 83 1.86 6.69 13.47
CA ILE A 83 1.77 5.54 12.55
C ILE A 83 1.66 6.02 11.10
N PHE A 84 0.75 6.96 10.82
CA PHE A 84 0.59 7.50 9.47
C PHE A 84 1.80 8.32 9.02
N ARG A 85 2.45 9.04 9.94
CA ARG A 85 3.69 9.75 9.63
C ARG A 85 4.78 8.82 9.12
N VAL A 86 5.03 7.74 9.83
CA VAL A 86 6.05 6.73 9.46
C VAL A 86 5.67 6.03 8.16
N LEU A 87 4.41 5.65 8.02
CA LEU A 87 3.90 5.00 6.82
C LEU A 87 4.14 5.86 5.58
N ASN A 88 3.79 7.14 5.66
CA ASN A 88 3.96 8.08 4.56
C ASN A 88 5.43 8.36 4.26
N LEU A 89 6.25 8.47 5.29
CA LEU A 89 7.69 8.69 5.15
C LEU A 89 8.35 7.54 4.38
N VAL A 90 8.09 6.31 4.78
CA VAL A 90 8.67 5.13 4.13
C VAL A 90 8.18 4.99 2.69
N ARG A 91 6.90 5.29 2.43
CA ARG A 91 6.35 5.29 1.05
C ARG A 91 7.14 6.24 0.15
N GLU A 92 7.38 7.47 0.60
CA GLU A 92 8.12 8.46 -0.19
C GLU A 92 9.59 8.07 -0.37
N GLU A 93 10.22 7.46 0.63
CA GLU A 93 11.57 6.94 0.51
C GLU A 93 11.66 5.83 -0.55
N ILE A 94 10.69 4.92 -0.57
CA ILE A 94 10.62 3.85 -1.58
C ILE A 94 10.47 4.46 -2.98
N ARG A 95 9.59 5.43 -3.11
CA ARG A 95 9.33 6.11 -4.39
C ARG A 95 10.59 6.81 -4.92
N GLU A 96 11.33 7.48 -4.05
CA GLU A 96 12.46 8.32 -4.45
C GLU A 96 13.75 7.53 -4.64
N TYR A 97 14.02 6.54 -3.78
CA TYR A 97 15.34 5.90 -3.71
C TYR A 97 15.39 4.46 -4.19
N LEU A 98 14.27 3.80 -4.39
CA LEU A 98 14.23 2.39 -4.78
C LEU A 98 13.67 2.20 -6.19
N PRO A 99 14.04 1.08 -6.84
CA PRO A 99 13.65 0.82 -8.23
C PRO A 99 12.21 0.32 -8.39
N TYR A 100 11.37 0.45 -7.37
CA TYR A 100 9.97 0.04 -7.43
C TYR A 100 9.10 1.19 -7.93
N LYS A 101 8.13 0.86 -8.78
CA LYS A 101 7.12 1.83 -9.19
C LYS A 101 6.09 1.98 -8.08
N VAL A 102 5.90 3.20 -7.61
CA VAL A 102 4.91 3.52 -6.58
C VAL A 102 3.81 4.36 -7.18
N MET A 103 2.57 3.89 -7.05
CA MET A 103 1.37 4.64 -7.44
C MET A 103 0.67 5.16 -6.19
N HIS A 104 0.57 6.46 -6.09
CA HIS A 104 -0.10 7.18 -5.02
C HIS A 104 -0.79 8.38 -5.63
N MET A 105 -2.12 8.35 -5.69
CA MET A 105 -2.91 9.36 -6.39
C MET A 105 -3.99 9.92 -5.48
N GLU A 106 -4.10 11.25 -5.42
CA GLU A 106 -5.19 11.90 -4.69
C GLU A 106 -6.54 11.45 -5.25
N GLY A 107 -7.47 11.19 -4.35
CA GLY A 107 -8.83 10.78 -4.69
C GLY A 107 -9.04 9.28 -4.84
N PHE A 108 -7.98 8.47 -4.86
CA PHE A 108 -8.07 7.03 -5.09
C PHE A 108 -7.46 6.21 -3.97
N GLU A 109 -8.06 5.06 -3.68
CA GLU A 109 -7.49 4.06 -2.80
C GLU A 109 -6.59 3.10 -3.60
N ALA A 110 -5.73 2.34 -2.89
CA ALA A 110 -4.91 1.29 -3.51
C ALA A 110 -5.75 0.30 -4.31
N ASP A 111 -6.91 -0.09 -3.78
CA ASP A 111 -7.83 -1.03 -4.43
C ASP A 111 -8.29 -0.53 -5.81
N ASP A 112 -8.50 0.76 -5.97
CA ASP A 112 -8.90 1.35 -7.25
C ASP A 112 -7.81 1.19 -8.31
N MET A 113 -6.56 1.46 -7.91
CA MET A 113 -5.41 1.34 -8.80
C MET A 113 -5.10 -0.12 -9.14
N ILE A 114 -5.17 -0.99 -8.15
CA ILE A 114 -4.99 -2.43 -8.34
C ILE A 114 -6.04 -2.98 -9.31
N GLY A 115 -7.30 -2.62 -9.11
CA GLY A 115 -8.39 -3.04 -10.00
C GLY A 115 -8.20 -2.57 -11.43
N ALA A 116 -7.85 -1.30 -11.61
CA ALA A 116 -7.63 -0.72 -12.92
C ALA A 116 -6.45 -1.38 -13.65
N LEU A 117 -5.33 -1.61 -12.96
CA LEU A 117 -4.16 -2.25 -13.53
C LEU A 117 -4.43 -3.72 -13.86
N ALA A 118 -5.15 -4.44 -12.99
CA ALA A 118 -5.51 -5.83 -13.25
C ALA A 118 -6.39 -5.96 -14.50
N ILE A 119 -7.35 -5.07 -14.69
CA ILE A 119 -8.20 -5.03 -15.88
C ILE A 119 -7.35 -4.73 -17.12
N ASP A 120 -6.46 -3.75 -17.04
CA ASP A 120 -5.59 -3.36 -18.16
C ASP A 120 -4.76 -4.54 -18.66
N THR A 121 -4.23 -5.37 -17.76
CA THR A 121 -3.43 -6.55 -18.13
C THR A 121 -4.24 -7.63 -18.86
N GLN A 122 -5.56 -7.60 -18.76
CA GLN A 122 -6.45 -8.57 -19.39
C GLN A 122 -7.08 -8.04 -20.70
N GLU A 123 -6.94 -6.77 -20.99
CA GLU A 123 -7.55 -6.16 -22.18
C GLU A 123 -6.96 -6.71 -23.50
N PHE A 124 -7.82 -6.86 -24.48
CA PHE A 124 -7.46 -7.28 -25.84
C PHE A 124 -6.67 -8.59 -25.92
N GLY A 125 -6.91 -9.51 -25.00
CA GLY A 125 -6.29 -10.84 -25.03
C GLY A 125 -4.82 -10.87 -24.62
N LYS A 126 -4.31 -9.83 -23.97
CA LYS A 126 -2.93 -9.83 -23.46
C LYS A 126 -2.73 -10.89 -22.39
N ASN A 127 -3.73 -11.16 -21.56
CA ASN A 127 -3.75 -12.23 -20.55
C ASN A 127 -2.43 -12.37 -19.79
N GLU A 128 -1.87 -11.25 -19.33
CA GLU A 128 -0.69 -11.27 -18.49
C GLU A 128 -1.04 -11.81 -17.10
N PRO A 129 -0.24 -12.73 -16.56
CA PRO A 129 -0.49 -13.20 -15.19
C PRO A 129 -0.28 -12.07 -14.19
N VAL A 130 -1.19 -11.96 -13.23
CA VAL A 130 -1.18 -10.92 -12.19
C VAL A 130 -1.24 -11.57 -10.82
N MET A 131 -0.31 -11.18 -9.93
CA MET A 131 -0.34 -11.54 -8.51
C MET A 131 -0.74 -10.30 -7.71
N ILE A 132 -1.83 -10.40 -6.97
CA ILE A 132 -2.31 -9.35 -6.06
C ILE A 132 -1.96 -9.74 -4.63
N ILE A 133 -1.28 -8.84 -3.95
CA ILE A 133 -0.84 -9.05 -2.56
C ILE A 133 -1.49 -8.01 -1.64
#